data_a400da8bec2eea5706ba1bade21b609c
#
_entry.id   a400da8bec2eea5706ba1bade21b609c
#
_cell.length_a   1.000
_cell.length_b   1.000
_cell.length_c   1.000
_cell.angle_alpha   90.00
_cell.angle_beta   90.00
_cell.angle_gamma   90.00
#
_symmetry.space_group_name_H-M   'P 1'
#
loop_
_entity.id
_entity.type
_entity.pdbx_description
1 polymer ?
#
loop_
_entity_poly.entity_id
_entity_poly.type
_entity_poly.pdbx_seq_one_letter_code
_entity_poly.pdbx_strand_id
1 'polypeptide(L)'
;MNYKKNIKTLLVIALCLGVIFGFTGCASKGSTTKNATDLSNTLVYAGENTDTINPVVTGQSELVSIIYSGLMKYDASGKPIVDLAKSYTYDENSLTYTFNLRPGVLWHDGKPLTAEDVVFTYKELTTDKTLSSSMLSDYKDIASVKAKDENTVEITLSQYNAAMLNNFTIGIIPKHLLEGQDLTTSSFNQNPVGTGRYKFVKWDKAGGTVEMVKNEKYYDKVPTIEKIVYKTVAVESTKATMLQSGEADLAWLNAKYAENFRNKNGFKNYDFKTADYRAVSMDFRTKFWTQNKDSVGVLNYAINKEAIVKSVLTGQGGAAYSPIQMNAFGGNKNADIYSYDLDKFAKEMGKLGWTKGNDGIYERNGQKFHFTIQVRDYEEERVDIANIVSKQLKDAGVDMEMVLVTKFDWNAGYNGFLAGFAVEFDPDGNYKQFTTNGSANTMKYSNPVVDNLLTQARHSKDVNERKSLYGKFEDAFAKEPASVLIAYLDGNYVGISGLQGLNTTRVLGHHAVGVMWNIEEWKLSK
;
A
#
# COMPACT_ATOMS: atom_id res chain seq x y z
N MET A 1 -12.25 41.48 -52.34
CA MET A 1 -10.95 41.97 -52.89
C MET A 1 -9.96 40.79 -52.86
N ASN A 2 -9.61 40.40 -54.04
CA ASN A 2 -8.70 39.25 -54.32
C ASN A 2 -7.31 39.44 -53.70
N TYR A 3 -6.62 38.33 -53.30
CA TYR A 3 -5.43 37.85 -54.01
C TYR A 3 -5.09 36.42 -53.66
N LYS A 4 -4.92 35.64 -54.72
CA LYS A 4 -4.47 34.26 -54.85
C LYS A 4 -2.93 34.15 -54.84
N LYS A 5 -2.48 32.89 -54.70
CA LYS A 5 -1.23 32.27 -55.22
C LYS A 5 -0.03 32.24 -54.24
N ASN A 6 0.78 31.20 -54.07
CA ASN A 6 1.09 30.02 -54.95
C ASN A 6 1.82 28.92 -54.17
N ILE A 7 1.59 27.71 -54.58
CA ILE A 7 2.28 26.49 -54.29
C ILE A 7 3.72 26.52 -54.86
N LYS A 8 4.71 25.98 -54.14
CA LYS A 8 5.86 25.29 -54.78
C LYS A 8 6.39 24.14 -53.94
N THR A 9 6.10 22.96 -54.44
CA THR A 9 6.73 21.67 -54.16
C THR A 9 8.18 21.71 -54.63
N LEU A 10 9.14 21.18 -53.87
CA LEU A 10 10.42 20.76 -54.39
C LEU A 10 10.83 19.42 -53.73
N LEU A 11 10.75 18.38 -54.54
CA LEU A 11 11.39 17.08 -54.38
C LEU A 11 12.89 17.25 -54.69
N VAL A 12 13.75 16.69 -53.82
CA VAL A 12 15.16 16.42 -54.21
C VAL A 12 15.49 14.96 -53.85
N ILE A 13 15.60 14.17 -54.88
CA ILE A 13 16.26 12.84 -54.93
C ILE A 13 17.72 13.08 -55.34
N ALA A 14 18.67 12.54 -54.57
CA ALA A 14 20.05 12.28 -55.03
C ALA A 14 20.65 11.19 -54.17
N LEU A 15 20.72 10.01 -54.65
CA LEU A 15 21.81 9.35 -55.40
C LEU A 15 23.02 8.93 -54.54
N CYS A 16 23.11 7.63 -54.34
CA CYS A 16 24.26 6.86 -53.91
C CYS A 16 25.47 7.04 -54.80
N LEU A 17 26.67 7.21 -54.28
CA LEU A 17 27.91 6.75 -54.93
C LEU A 17 28.92 6.41 -53.81
N GLY A 18 29.34 5.16 -53.83
CA GLY A 18 30.36 4.61 -52.95
C GLY A 18 31.76 5.06 -53.31
N VAL A 19 32.61 5.18 -52.29
CA VAL A 19 34.06 5.18 -52.46
C VAL A 19 34.61 4.16 -51.46
N ILE A 20 35.14 3.08 -52.01
CA ILE A 20 35.98 2.09 -51.32
C ILE A 20 37.36 2.67 -51.26
N PHE A 21 37.91 2.94 -50.10
CA PHE A 21 39.33 3.04 -49.85
C PHE A 21 39.72 2.09 -48.73
N GLY A 22 40.43 1.06 -49.14
CA GLY A 22 41.12 0.18 -48.20
C GLY A 22 42.34 0.88 -47.61
N PHE A 23 42.48 0.80 -46.30
CA PHE A 23 43.75 0.97 -45.60
C PHE A 23 43.96 -0.20 -44.65
N THR A 24 44.91 -1.03 -45.03
CA THR A 24 45.60 -1.97 -44.15
C THR A 24 46.47 -1.20 -43.15
N GLY A 25 46.31 -1.42 -41.87
CA GLY A 25 47.18 -0.78 -40.87
C GLY A 25 46.96 -1.32 -39.46
N CYS A 26 47.80 -2.25 -39.08
CA CYS A 26 48.31 -2.59 -37.74
C CYS A 26 47.33 -2.73 -36.55
N ALA A 27 47.24 -3.95 -36.07
CA ALA A 27 46.75 -4.33 -34.77
C ALA A 27 47.48 -3.60 -33.62
N SER A 28 46.73 -2.87 -32.81
CA SER A 28 47.07 -2.67 -31.41
C SER A 28 45.87 -3.18 -30.58
N LYS A 29 46.11 -4.20 -29.76
CA LYS A 29 45.19 -4.71 -28.79
C LYS A 29 44.96 -3.65 -27.71
N GLY A 30 43.89 -2.89 -27.84
CA GLY A 30 43.32 -2.09 -26.77
C GLY A 30 41.94 -2.66 -26.46
N SER A 31 41.90 -3.56 -25.52
CA SER A 31 40.65 -4.12 -24.99
C SER A 31 39.89 -3.03 -24.23
N THR A 32 38.95 -2.36 -24.87
CA THR A 32 37.85 -1.68 -24.21
C THR A 32 36.59 -2.46 -24.50
N THR A 33 36.46 -3.62 -23.86
CA THR A 33 35.16 -4.24 -23.61
C THR A 33 34.40 -3.27 -22.73
N LYS A 34 33.54 -2.42 -23.31
CA LYS A 34 32.38 -1.94 -22.57
C LYS A 34 31.67 -3.21 -22.14
N ASN A 35 31.69 -3.47 -20.83
CA ASN A 35 30.86 -4.52 -20.22
C ASN A 35 29.43 -4.28 -20.69
N ALA A 36 28.96 -5.07 -21.62
CA ALA A 36 27.53 -5.33 -21.76
C ALA A 36 27.14 -5.82 -20.37
N THR A 37 26.36 -5.05 -19.66
CA THR A 37 25.81 -5.44 -18.36
C THR A 37 25.12 -6.76 -18.59
N ASP A 38 25.61 -7.81 -17.95
CA ASP A 38 24.96 -9.12 -18.04
C ASP A 38 23.59 -8.99 -17.39
N LEU A 39 22.55 -8.90 -18.23
CA LEU A 39 21.17 -8.75 -17.80
C LEU A 39 20.54 -10.10 -17.40
N SER A 40 21.29 -11.19 -17.53
CA SER A 40 20.76 -12.55 -17.29
C SER A 40 20.24 -12.74 -15.86
N ASN A 41 20.81 -12.02 -14.89
CA ASN A 41 20.40 -12.09 -13.48
C ASN A 41 19.91 -10.73 -12.92
N THR A 42 19.29 -9.92 -13.79
CA THR A 42 18.66 -8.64 -13.43
C THR A 42 17.14 -8.78 -13.53
N LEU A 43 16.44 -8.59 -12.42
CA LEU A 43 14.98 -8.52 -12.35
C LEU A 43 14.52 -7.10 -12.69
N VAL A 44 13.70 -6.94 -13.70
CA VAL A 44 13.01 -5.67 -14.01
C VAL A 44 11.58 -5.78 -13.51
N TYR A 45 11.25 -4.98 -12.48
CA TYR A 45 9.92 -4.95 -11.89
C TYR A 45 9.21 -3.64 -12.22
N ALA A 46 8.09 -3.72 -12.97
CA ALA A 46 7.20 -2.58 -13.22
C ALA A 46 6.21 -2.45 -12.05
N GLY A 47 6.55 -1.57 -11.11
CA GLY A 47 5.80 -1.33 -9.89
C GLY A 47 5.15 0.04 -9.85
N GLU A 48 4.63 0.42 -8.69
CA GLU A 48 3.95 1.68 -8.47
C GLU A 48 4.90 2.86 -8.24
N ASN A 49 4.33 4.07 -8.29
CA ASN A 49 5.08 5.28 -7.99
C ASN A 49 5.60 5.27 -6.55
N THR A 50 6.83 5.75 -6.39
CA THR A 50 7.42 6.01 -5.08
C THR A 50 8.11 7.37 -5.09
N ASP A 51 7.93 8.14 -4.03
CA ASP A 51 8.54 9.48 -3.87
C ASP A 51 9.59 9.49 -2.76
N THR A 52 9.54 8.50 -1.87
CA THR A 52 10.34 8.43 -0.66
C THR A 52 10.61 6.97 -0.31
N ILE A 53 11.85 6.66 0.07
CA ILE A 53 12.26 5.32 0.53
C ILE A 53 12.81 5.46 1.96
N ASN A 54 11.91 5.72 2.91
CA ASN A 54 12.23 5.84 4.34
C ASN A 54 11.11 5.22 5.17
N PRO A 55 11.38 4.15 5.94
CA PRO A 55 10.35 3.40 6.67
C PRO A 55 9.57 4.24 7.69
N VAL A 56 10.19 5.24 8.30
CA VAL A 56 9.52 6.08 9.31
C VAL A 56 8.68 7.21 8.69
N VAL A 57 8.83 7.47 7.39
CA VAL A 57 8.07 8.47 6.65
C VAL A 57 6.94 7.83 5.84
N THR A 58 7.23 6.75 5.09
CA THR A 58 6.28 6.11 4.18
C THR A 58 5.69 4.81 4.71
N GLY A 59 6.23 4.27 5.78
CA GLY A 59 5.87 2.93 6.26
C GLY A 59 6.41 1.82 5.36
N GLN A 60 5.61 0.78 5.18
CA GLN A 60 5.98 -0.35 4.34
C GLN A 60 5.73 -0.03 2.86
N SER A 61 6.70 -0.39 2.03
CA SER A 61 6.60 -0.41 0.57
C SER A 61 7.51 -1.52 0.04
N GLU A 62 7.37 -1.88 -1.24
CA GLU A 62 8.23 -2.93 -1.81
C GLU A 62 9.72 -2.59 -1.65
N LEU A 63 10.12 -1.35 -1.93
CA LEU A 63 11.51 -0.94 -1.82
C LEU A 63 11.99 -0.88 -0.37
N VAL A 64 11.17 -0.37 0.54
CA VAL A 64 11.46 -0.35 1.98
C VAL A 64 11.66 -1.77 2.50
N SER A 65 10.82 -2.72 2.08
CA SER A 65 10.85 -4.11 2.57
C SER A 65 12.13 -4.87 2.24
N ILE A 66 12.87 -4.47 1.22
CA ILE A 66 14.12 -5.14 0.80
C ILE A 66 15.40 -4.35 1.11
N ILE A 67 15.27 -3.02 1.31
CA ILE A 67 16.41 -2.15 1.66
C ILE A 67 16.64 -2.12 3.18
N TYR A 68 15.57 -2.22 3.98
CA TYR A 68 15.66 -2.13 5.43
C TYR A 68 15.27 -3.45 6.11
N SER A 69 15.68 -3.60 7.36
CA SER A 69 15.26 -4.67 8.26
C SER A 69 14.73 -4.08 9.56
N GLY A 70 13.72 -4.73 10.16
CA GLY A 70 13.18 -4.39 11.48
C GLY A 70 13.77 -5.24 12.59
N LEU A 71 13.42 -4.96 13.85
CA LEU A 71 13.71 -5.90 14.95
C LEU A 71 13.04 -7.25 14.69
N MET A 72 11.83 -7.21 14.16
CA MET A 72 11.01 -8.35 13.74
C MET A 72 10.76 -8.31 12.25
N LYS A 73 10.37 -9.45 11.66
CA LYS A 73 9.81 -9.58 10.31
C LYS A 73 8.61 -10.51 10.34
N TYR A 74 7.81 -10.54 9.29
CA TYR A 74 6.72 -11.51 9.18
C TYR A 74 7.18 -12.80 8.48
N ASP A 75 6.71 -13.95 8.97
CA ASP A 75 6.81 -15.22 8.25
C ASP A 75 5.72 -15.35 7.16
N ALA A 76 5.66 -16.50 6.49
CA ALA A 76 4.67 -16.77 5.44
C ALA A 76 3.21 -16.69 5.92
N SER A 77 2.97 -16.95 7.21
CA SER A 77 1.62 -16.87 7.81
C SER A 77 1.23 -15.49 8.31
N GLY A 78 2.15 -14.51 8.21
CA GLY A 78 1.96 -13.16 8.76
C GLY A 78 2.21 -13.06 10.26
N LYS A 79 2.87 -14.07 10.86
CA LYS A 79 3.26 -14.02 12.27
C LYS A 79 4.59 -13.26 12.40
N PRO A 80 4.71 -12.32 13.36
CA PRO A 80 5.98 -11.64 13.63
C PRO A 80 7.00 -12.62 14.23
N ILE A 81 8.17 -12.70 13.62
CA ILE A 81 9.33 -13.47 14.05
C ILE A 81 10.55 -12.57 14.13
N VAL A 82 11.60 -12.99 14.84
CA VAL A 82 12.84 -12.20 14.97
C VAL A 82 13.54 -11.99 13.62
N ASP A 83 14.13 -10.80 13.44
CA ASP A 83 14.92 -10.44 12.25
C ASP A 83 16.28 -9.83 12.66
N LEU A 84 16.44 -8.49 12.79
CA LEU A 84 17.66 -7.90 13.36
C LEU A 84 17.87 -8.34 14.81
N ALA A 85 16.80 -8.55 15.57
CA ALA A 85 16.89 -9.23 16.84
C ALA A 85 17.21 -10.71 16.62
N LYS A 86 18.16 -11.24 17.39
CA LYS A 86 18.43 -12.67 17.51
C LYS A 86 17.41 -13.36 18.42
N SER A 87 16.98 -12.64 19.46
CA SER A 87 15.99 -13.07 20.44
C SER A 87 15.38 -11.87 21.15
N TYR A 88 14.25 -12.10 21.80
CA TYR A 88 13.68 -11.13 22.74
C TYR A 88 13.06 -11.82 23.95
N THR A 89 12.90 -11.06 25.03
CA THR A 89 12.09 -11.43 26.21
C THR A 89 11.09 -10.32 26.48
N TYR A 90 9.98 -10.66 27.12
CA TYR A 90 8.98 -9.70 27.57
C TYR A 90 8.70 -9.89 29.06
N ASP A 91 8.93 -8.87 29.84
CA ASP A 91 8.56 -8.82 31.27
C ASP A 91 7.20 -8.14 31.42
N GLU A 92 6.20 -8.93 31.79
CA GLU A 92 4.82 -8.46 31.96
C GLU A 92 4.64 -7.47 33.11
N ASN A 93 5.50 -7.52 34.14
CA ASN A 93 5.38 -6.64 35.31
C ASN A 93 5.89 -5.24 35.00
N SER A 94 6.98 -5.14 34.27
CA SER A 94 7.55 -3.85 33.82
C SER A 94 7.09 -3.42 32.45
N LEU A 95 6.29 -4.24 31.73
CA LEU A 95 5.86 -4.05 30.35
C LEU A 95 7.04 -3.81 29.40
N THR A 96 8.16 -4.51 29.63
CA THR A 96 9.42 -4.25 28.94
C THR A 96 9.80 -5.40 28.01
N TYR A 97 10.01 -5.09 26.75
CA TYR A 97 10.69 -5.94 25.78
C TYR A 97 12.20 -5.71 25.88
N THR A 98 12.96 -6.78 26.00
CA THR A 98 14.43 -6.76 25.87
C THR A 98 14.81 -7.51 24.60
N PHE A 99 15.34 -6.80 23.61
CA PHE A 99 15.82 -7.36 22.35
C PHE A 99 17.33 -7.51 22.38
N ASN A 100 17.82 -8.71 22.04
CA ASN A 100 19.24 -8.96 21.79
C ASN A 100 19.45 -8.93 20.28
N LEU A 101 20.23 -7.98 19.78
CA LEU A 101 20.52 -7.82 18.36
C LEU A 101 21.49 -8.89 17.85
N ARG A 102 21.45 -9.17 16.55
CA ARG A 102 22.46 -9.98 15.87
C ARG A 102 23.77 -9.24 15.86
N PRO A 103 24.89 -9.82 16.33
CA PRO A 103 26.19 -9.18 16.27
C PRO A 103 26.69 -9.11 14.82
N GLY A 104 27.45 -8.08 14.51
CA GLY A 104 28.16 -7.94 13.22
C GLY A 104 27.28 -7.58 12.03
N VAL A 105 26.02 -7.18 12.24
CA VAL A 105 25.19 -6.61 11.17
C VAL A 105 25.77 -5.27 10.71
N LEU A 106 25.89 -5.11 9.39
CA LEU A 106 26.42 -3.89 8.78
C LEU A 106 25.33 -3.15 8.02
N TRP A 107 25.36 -1.84 8.11
CA TRP A 107 24.68 -0.95 7.18
C TRP A 107 25.26 -1.12 5.77
N HIS A 108 24.51 -0.75 4.73
CA HIS A 108 24.95 -0.85 3.34
C HIS A 108 26.22 -0.01 3.04
N ASP A 109 26.49 1.01 3.84
CA ASP A 109 27.72 1.83 3.78
C ASP A 109 28.92 1.21 4.54
N GLY A 110 28.70 0.06 5.18
CA GLY A 110 29.73 -0.71 5.88
C GLY A 110 29.91 -0.39 7.36
N LYS A 111 29.18 0.58 7.92
CA LYS A 111 29.21 0.85 9.37
C LYS A 111 28.46 -0.22 10.14
N PRO A 112 28.82 -0.51 11.41
CA PRO A 112 28.08 -1.45 12.24
C PRO A 112 26.71 -0.90 12.63
N LEU A 113 25.69 -1.77 12.64
CA LEU A 113 24.40 -1.49 13.29
C LEU A 113 24.55 -1.71 14.79
N THR A 114 24.04 -0.80 15.59
CA THR A 114 24.09 -0.86 17.06
C THR A 114 22.71 -0.63 17.69
N ALA A 115 22.59 -0.88 18.97
CA ALA A 115 21.39 -0.58 19.75
C ALA A 115 20.99 0.91 19.69
N GLU A 116 21.94 1.81 19.50
CA GLU A 116 21.69 3.24 19.36
C GLU A 116 20.88 3.61 18.09
N ASP A 117 21.02 2.86 17.00
CA ASP A 117 20.21 3.04 15.79
C ASP A 117 18.74 2.67 16.05
N VAL A 118 18.53 1.61 16.83
CA VAL A 118 17.19 1.19 17.25
C VAL A 118 16.56 2.24 18.16
N VAL A 119 17.32 2.72 19.17
CA VAL A 119 16.87 3.80 20.07
C VAL A 119 16.51 5.05 19.27
N PHE A 120 17.35 5.44 18.33
CA PHE A 120 17.11 6.59 17.45
C PHE A 120 15.78 6.41 16.67
N THR A 121 15.60 5.27 16.00
CA THR A 121 14.40 5.01 15.17
C THR A 121 13.10 5.15 15.97
N TYR A 122 13.00 4.48 17.13
CA TYR A 122 11.77 4.53 17.93
C TYR A 122 11.60 5.86 18.67
N LYS A 123 12.69 6.55 18.99
CA LYS A 123 12.62 7.90 19.54
C LYS A 123 12.01 8.87 18.53
N GLU A 124 12.46 8.86 17.28
CA GLU A 124 11.87 9.69 16.22
C GLU A 124 10.38 9.39 16.05
N LEU A 125 9.96 8.13 16.00
CA LEU A 125 8.57 7.72 15.89
C LEU A 125 7.69 8.16 17.08
N THR A 126 8.27 8.39 18.24
CA THR A 126 7.50 8.73 19.46
C THR A 126 7.61 10.21 19.86
N THR A 127 8.61 10.94 19.42
CA THR A 127 8.89 12.32 19.86
C THR A 127 8.95 13.36 18.75
N ASP A 128 9.22 12.96 17.50
CA ASP A 128 9.30 13.90 16.37
C ASP A 128 7.90 14.38 15.96
N LYS A 129 7.60 15.64 16.29
CA LYS A 129 6.33 16.30 15.97
C LYS A 129 6.20 16.70 14.50
N THR A 130 7.29 16.67 13.72
CA THR A 130 7.30 16.99 12.29
C THR A 130 6.87 15.80 11.45
N LEU A 131 7.05 14.58 11.97
CA LEU A 131 6.56 13.36 11.35
C LEU A 131 5.02 13.36 11.35
N SER A 132 4.44 13.50 10.18
CA SER A 132 3.00 13.37 9.95
C SER A 132 2.61 11.98 9.47
N SER A 133 3.32 10.96 9.92
CA SER A 133 3.12 9.59 9.48
C SER A 133 1.80 9.02 10.01
N SER A 134 1.06 8.37 9.12
CA SER A 134 -0.18 7.65 9.48
C SER A 134 0.03 6.52 10.49
N MET A 135 1.27 6.09 10.70
CA MET A 135 1.62 5.00 11.61
C MET A 135 1.90 5.45 13.07
N LEU A 136 1.95 6.75 13.38
CA LEU A 136 2.33 7.22 14.73
C LEU A 136 1.48 6.64 15.86
N SER A 137 0.18 6.41 15.60
CA SER A 137 -0.71 5.76 16.57
C SER A 137 -0.29 4.34 16.95
N ASP A 138 0.54 3.69 16.15
CA ASP A 138 1.02 2.33 16.39
C ASP A 138 2.11 2.30 17.49
N TYR A 139 2.81 3.43 17.70
CA TYR A 139 3.94 3.55 18.65
C TYR A 139 3.64 4.37 19.90
N LYS A 140 2.43 4.93 20.04
CA LYS A 140 2.05 5.82 21.16
C LYS A 140 2.17 5.17 22.54
N ASP A 141 2.12 3.84 22.62
CA ASP A 141 2.22 3.09 23.87
C ASP A 141 3.68 2.84 24.29
N ILE A 142 4.68 3.23 23.50
CA ILE A 142 6.09 3.20 23.89
C ILE A 142 6.36 4.35 24.87
N ALA A 143 6.74 3.99 26.11
CA ALA A 143 7.10 4.95 27.16
C ALA A 143 8.60 5.30 27.13
N SER A 144 9.45 4.32 26.84
CA SER A 144 10.89 4.55 26.74
C SER A 144 11.58 3.52 25.85
N VAL A 145 12.69 3.94 25.24
CA VAL A 145 13.61 3.07 24.50
C VAL A 145 15.03 3.36 24.96
N LYS A 146 15.80 2.34 25.31
CA LYS A 146 17.16 2.49 25.87
C LYS A 146 18.09 1.41 25.34
N ALA A 147 19.28 1.79 24.94
CA ALA A 147 20.39 0.86 24.76
C ALA A 147 20.96 0.48 26.12
N LYS A 148 21.01 -0.81 26.43
CA LYS A 148 21.70 -1.34 27.62
C LYS A 148 23.19 -1.49 27.38
N ASP A 149 23.49 -1.94 26.19
CA ASP A 149 24.84 -2.09 25.63
C ASP A 149 24.75 -2.01 24.10
N GLU A 150 25.84 -2.25 23.40
CA GLU A 150 25.93 -2.14 21.94
C GLU A 150 24.92 -3.02 21.19
N ASN A 151 24.52 -4.17 21.78
CA ASN A 151 23.66 -5.16 21.14
C ASN A 151 22.36 -5.45 21.89
N THR A 152 22.05 -4.71 22.96
CA THR A 152 20.85 -4.94 23.77
C THR A 152 20.00 -3.68 23.88
N VAL A 153 18.73 -3.79 23.48
CA VAL A 153 17.74 -2.70 23.53
C VAL A 153 16.60 -3.08 24.46
N GLU A 154 16.23 -2.16 25.36
CA GLU A 154 15.01 -2.25 26.18
C GLU A 154 13.97 -1.26 25.66
N ILE A 155 12.76 -1.76 25.40
CA ILE A 155 11.59 -0.97 25.00
C ILE A 155 10.49 -1.20 26.03
N THR A 156 10.20 -0.16 26.83
CA THR A 156 9.17 -0.21 27.86
C THR A 156 7.89 0.45 27.36
N LEU A 157 6.77 -0.21 27.55
CA LEU A 157 5.46 0.31 27.22
C LEU A 157 4.82 1.01 28.42
N SER A 158 4.00 2.03 28.16
CA SER A 158 3.15 2.68 29.16
C SER A 158 1.95 1.81 29.56
N GLN A 159 1.51 0.95 28.65
CA GLN A 159 0.47 -0.04 28.82
C GLN A 159 0.67 -1.19 27.86
N TYR A 160 0.12 -2.37 28.18
CA TYR A 160 0.20 -3.52 27.29
C TYR A 160 -0.40 -3.19 25.92
N ASN A 161 0.26 -3.62 24.84
CA ASN A 161 -0.24 -3.52 23.49
C ASN A 161 -0.05 -4.85 22.77
N ALA A 162 -1.15 -5.53 22.46
CA ALA A 162 -1.16 -6.85 21.85
C ALA A 162 -0.57 -6.89 20.43
N ALA A 163 -0.58 -5.75 19.73
CA ALA A 163 -0.05 -5.63 18.37
C ALA A 163 1.43 -5.19 18.34
N MET A 164 2.08 -4.97 19.50
CA MET A 164 3.40 -4.35 19.52
C MET A 164 4.47 -5.15 18.78
N LEU A 165 4.42 -6.49 18.80
CA LEU A 165 5.36 -7.31 18.01
C LEU A 165 5.21 -7.09 16.50
N ASN A 166 4.00 -6.79 16.02
CA ASN A 166 3.77 -6.40 14.62
C ASN A 166 4.40 -5.03 14.33
N ASN A 167 4.32 -4.09 15.27
CA ASN A 167 4.86 -2.74 15.10
C ASN A 167 6.41 -2.73 15.11
N PHE A 168 7.06 -3.72 15.71
CA PHE A 168 8.51 -3.89 15.66
C PHE A 168 9.06 -4.41 14.32
N THR A 169 8.21 -4.60 13.32
CA THR A 169 8.64 -4.93 11.95
C THR A 169 9.06 -3.70 11.13
N ILE A 170 8.88 -2.48 11.64
CA ILE A 170 9.34 -1.27 10.95
C ILE A 170 10.85 -1.31 10.73
N GLY A 171 11.30 -0.88 9.56
CA GLY A 171 12.72 -0.81 9.24
C GLY A 171 13.48 0.15 10.15
N ILE A 172 14.63 -0.28 10.67
CA ILE A 172 15.51 0.58 11.47
C ILE A 172 16.25 1.53 10.53
N ILE A 173 16.40 2.80 10.95
CA ILE A 173 17.08 3.85 10.19
C ILE A 173 18.45 4.23 10.82
N PRO A 174 19.44 4.62 10.00
CA PRO A 174 20.80 4.86 10.46
C PRO A 174 20.94 6.18 11.22
N LYS A 175 21.16 6.13 12.53
CA LYS A 175 21.40 7.30 13.37
C LYS A 175 22.53 8.18 12.81
N HIS A 176 23.63 7.56 12.40
CA HIS A 176 24.83 8.28 11.92
C HIS A 176 24.63 9.12 10.65
N LEU A 177 23.53 8.91 9.91
CA LEU A 177 23.20 9.68 8.72
C LEU A 177 22.04 10.66 8.96
N LEU A 178 21.22 10.42 9.98
CA LEU A 178 19.93 11.11 10.14
C LEU A 178 19.82 11.93 11.42
N GLU A 179 20.71 11.73 12.40
CA GLU A 179 20.66 12.50 13.65
C GLU A 179 20.74 14.01 13.39
N GLY A 180 19.75 14.75 13.89
CA GLY A 180 19.64 16.20 13.72
C GLY A 180 19.09 16.66 12.37
N GLN A 181 18.62 15.73 11.51
CA GLN A 181 17.96 16.09 10.24
C GLN A 181 16.44 16.07 10.40
N ASP A 182 15.75 16.86 9.58
CA ASP A 182 14.31 16.71 9.36
C ASP A 182 14.09 15.47 8.47
N LEU A 183 13.50 14.43 9.04
CA LEU A 183 13.28 13.14 8.36
C LEU A 183 12.34 13.25 7.18
N THR A 184 11.41 14.22 7.18
CA THR A 184 10.42 14.37 6.11
C THR A 184 11.02 14.96 4.83
N THR A 185 12.04 15.79 4.96
CA THR A 185 12.67 16.54 3.86
C THR A 185 14.10 16.09 3.53
N SER A 186 14.67 15.19 4.33
CA SER A 186 16.04 14.71 4.15
C SER A 186 16.29 14.10 2.78
N SER A 187 17.45 14.42 2.18
CA SER A 187 17.91 13.77 0.94
C SER A 187 18.16 12.27 1.09
N PHE A 188 18.28 11.77 2.30
CA PHE A 188 18.32 10.35 2.62
C PHE A 188 17.12 9.58 2.05
N ASN A 189 15.94 10.21 2.03
CA ASN A 189 14.71 9.62 1.52
C ASN A 189 14.81 9.18 0.04
N GLN A 190 15.81 9.66 -0.67
CA GLN A 190 16.09 9.37 -2.07
C GLN A 190 17.45 8.69 -2.29
N ASN A 191 18.24 8.55 -1.23
CA ASN A 191 19.53 7.87 -1.22
C ASN A 191 19.61 6.96 0.02
N PRO A 192 18.73 5.98 0.15
CA PRO A 192 18.57 5.19 1.36
C PRO A 192 19.77 4.30 1.64
N VAL A 193 20.13 4.20 2.90
CA VAL A 193 21.12 3.24 3.44
C VAL A 193 20.39 2.39 4.48
N GLY A 194 20.26 1.11 4.21
CA GLY A 194 19.59 0.15 5.08
C GLY A 194 20.51 -0.99 5.50
N THR A 195 19.91 -2.04 6.08
CA THR A 195 20.59 -3.29 6.46
C THR A 195 20.01 -4.50 5.72
N GLY A 196 19.09 -4.27 4.78
CA GLY A 196 18.31 -5.28 4.10
C GLY A 196 19.04 -6.06 3.02
N ARG A 197 18.26 -6.87 2.31
CA ARG A 197 18.72 -7.83 1.30
C ARG A 197 19.29 -7.18 0.04
N TYR A 198 18.86 -5.95 -0.27
CA TYR A 198 19.33 -5.18 -1.43
C TYR A 198 19.81 -3.81 -1.01
N LYS A 199 20.91 -3.38 -1.65
CA LYS A 199 21.50 -2.05 -1.49
C LYS A 199 21.03 -1.14 -2.60
N PHE A 200 20.62 0.07 -2.25
CA PHE A 200 20.35 1.15 -3.19
C PHE A 200 21.60 1.52 -3.97
N VAL A 201 21.47 1.77 -5.27
CA VAL A 201 22.55 2.23 -6.15
C VAL A 201 22.26 3.62 -6.67
N LYS A 202 21.11 3.83 -7.30
CA LYS A 202 20.72 5.13 -7.84
C LYS A 202 19.22 5.22 -8.07
N TRP A 203 18.73 6.44 -8.12
CA TRP A 203 17.37 6.79 -8.51
C TRP A 203 17.41 7.77 -9.68
N ASP A 204 17.02 7.32 -10.86
CA ASP A 204 16.72 8.19 -11.98
C ASP A 204 15.25 8.61 -11.88
N LYS A 205 15.02 9.81 -11.33
CA LYS A 205 13.66 10.35 -11.15
C LYS A 205 12.98 10.70 -12.46
N ALA A 206 13.73 11.19 -13.44
CA ALA A 206 13.18 11.55 -14.75
C ALA A 206 12.77 10.30 -15.54
N GLY A 207 13.57 9.24 -15.45
CA GLY A 207 13.29 7.94 -16.06
C GLY A 207 12.41 7.02 -15.20
N GLY A 208 12.01 7.44 -13.98
CA GLY A 208 11.19 6.65 -13.08
C GLY A 208 11.83 5.32 -12.67
N THR A 209 13.15 5.28 -12.45
CA THR A 209 13.86 4.02 -12.23
C THR A 209 14.71 4.05 -10.96
N VAL A 210 14.52 3.04 -10.10
CA VAL A 210 15.37 2.78 -8.93
C VAL A 210 16.17 1.51 -9.17
N GLU A 211 17.49 1.60 -9.08
CA GLU A 211 18.40 0.46 -9.21
C GLU A 211 18.94 0.02 -7.86
N MET A 212 18.93 -1.28 -7.64
CA MET A 212 19.42 -1.91 -6.42
C MET A 212 20.25 -3.15 -6.77
N VAL A 213 21.24 -3.45 -5.95
CA VAL A 213 22.06 -4.67 -6.08
C VAL A 213 21.96 -5.50 -4.80
N LYS A 214 22.14 -6.80 -4.91
CA LYS A 214 22.11 -7.67 -3.73
C LYS A 214 23.14 -7.22 -2.68
N ASN A 215 22.78 -7.38 -1.42
CA ASN A 215 23.70 -7.18 -0.31
C ASN A 215 24.44 -8.49 -0.04
N GLU A 216 25.67 -8.62 -0.55
CA GLU A 216 26.50 -9.82 -0.35
C GLU A 216 26.88 -10.05 1.13
N LYS A 217 26.78 -9.01 1.97
CA LYS A 217 27.02 -9.07 3.41
C LYS A 217 25.74 -9.15 4.23
N TYR A 218 24.63 -9.52 3.60
CA TYR A 218 23.37 -9.69 4.33
C TYR A 218 23.54 -10.76 5.40
N TYR A 219 23.04 -10.50 6.59
CA TYR A 219 23.26 -11.33 7.79
C TYR A 219 22.45 -12.63 7.81
N ASP A 220 21.54 -12.84 6.86
CA ASP A 220 20.74 -14.04 6.67
C ASP A 220 20.97 -14.59 5.25
N LYS A 221 20.03 -15.22 4.62
CA LYS A 221 20.15 -15.79 3.27
C LYS A 221 20.31 -14.70 2.20
N VAL A 222 21.48 -14.67 1.57
CA VAL A 222 21.78 -13.73 0.48
C VAL A 222 20.95 -14.07 -0.75
N PRO A 223 20.29 -13.09 -1.40
CA PRO A 223 19.52 -13.29 -2.63
C PRO A 223 20.37 -13.84 -3.79
N THR A 224 19.74 -14.62 -4.67
CA THR A 224 20.40 -15.12 -5.88
C THR A 224 20.31 -14.12 -7.03
N ILE A 225 19.24 -13.32 -7.12
CA ILE A 225 19.09 -12.25 -8.12
C ILE A 225 20.08 -11.13 -7.79
N GLU A 226 20.93 -10.80 -8.76
CA GLU A 226 22.05 -9.87 -8.53
C GLU A 226 21.62 -8.42 -8.48
N LYS A 227 20.67 -8.05 -9.33
CA LYS A 227 20.22 -6.68 -9.53
C LYS A 227 18.70 -6.61 -9.67
N ILE A 228 18.11 -5.57 -9.08
CA ILE A 228 16.71 -5.19 -9.31
C ILE A 228 16.69 -3.82 -9.94
N VAL A 229 15.94 -3.70 -11.03
CA VAL A 229 15.57 -2.45 -11.66
C VAL A 229 14.07 -2.26 -11.44
N TYR A 230 13.72 -1.41 -10.47
CA TYR A 230 12.34 -1.07 -10.19
C TYR A 230 11.94 0.12 -11.06
N LYS A 231 10.94 -0.06 -11.91
CA LYS A 231 10.39 0.99 -12.77
C LYS A 231 9.06 1.47 -12.21
N THR A 232 8.95 2.76 -11.95
CA THR A 232 7.69 3.37 -11.49
C THR A 232 6.77 3.58 -12.68
N VAL A 233 5.67 2.85 -12.73
CA VAL A 233 4.70 2.88 -13.81
C VAL A 233 3.29 2.95 -13.22
N ALA A 234 2.64 4.10 -13.37
CA ALA A 234 1.30 4.31 -12.80
C ALA A 234 0.19 3.66 -13.62
N VAL A 235 0.38 3.52 -14.93
CA VAL A 235 -0.66 3.10 -15.87
C VAL A 235 -0.62 1.60 -16.11
N GLU A 236 -1.71 0.90 -15.80
CA GLU A 236 -1.84 -0.56 -15.88
C GLU A 236 -1.58 -1.13 -17.27
N SER A 237 -2.12 -0.49 -18.32
CA SER A 237 -1.89 -0.92 -19.71
C SER A 237 -0.41 -0.81 -20.12
N THR A 238 0.31 0.17 -19.56
CA THR A 238 1.75 0.32 -19.79
C THR A 238 2.52 -0.82 -19.13
N LYS A 239 2.22 -1.17 -17.87
CA LYS A 239 2.82 -2.33 -17.18
C LYS A 239 2.60 -3.61 -17.98
N ALA A 240 1.36 -3.84 -18.46
CA ALA A 240 1.02 -5.00 -19.27
C ALA A 240 1.80 -5.04 -20.61
N THR A 241 1.97 -3.88 -21.26
CA THR A 241 2.76 -3.76 -22.50
C THR A 241 4.24 -4.05 -22.24
N MET A 242 4.81 -3.55 -21.16
CA MET A 242 6.21 -3.79 -20.78
C MET A 242 6.49 -5.28 -20.52
N LEU A 243 5.55 -6.01 -19.90
CA LEU A 243 5.65 -7.46 -19.77
C LEU A 243 5.65 -8.13 -21.15
N GLN A 244 4.74 -7.74 -22.05
CA GLN A 244 4.62 -8.34 -23.39
C GLN A 244 5.82 -8.08 -24.28
N SER A 245 6.44 -6.90 -24.17
CA SER A 245 7.64 -6.52 -24.92
C SER A 245 8.94 -7.07 -24.35
N GLY A 246 8.91 -7.66 -23.12
CA GLY A 246 10.11 -8.09 -22.41
C GLY A 246 10.89 -6.95 -21.73
N GLU A 247 10.29 -5.77 -21.60
CA GLU A 247 10.86 -4.64 -20.88
C GLU A 247 10.68 -4.74 -19.36
N ALA A 248 9.80 -5.63 -18.90
CA ALA A 248 9.62 -5.99 -17.51
C ALA A 248 9.54 -7.52 -17.36
N ASP A 249 10.06 -8.02 -16.25
CA ASP A 249 10.03 -9.43 -15.88
C ASP A 249 8.91 -9.75 -14.89
N LEU A 250 8.47 -8.75 -14.13
CA LEU A 250 7.41 -8.83 -13.13
C LEU A 250 6.62 -7.53 -13.12
N ALA A 251 5.31 -7.64 -12.96
CA ALA A 251 4.44 -6.49 -12.67
C ALA A 251 3.27 -6.90 -11.78
N TRP A 252 2.84 -5.99 -10.90
CA TRP A 252 1.52 -6.03 -10.31
C TRP A 252 0.52 -5.40 -11.28
N LEU A 253 -0.58 -6.10 -11.54
CA LEU A 253 -1.65 -5.66 -12.44
C LEU A 253 -3.00 -5.76 -11.73
N ASN A 254 -3.93 -4.89 -12.10
CA ASN A 254 -5.32 -5.12 -11.69
C ASN A 254 -5.90 -6.38 -12.39
N ALA A 255 -7.00 -6.90 -11.87
CA ALA A 255 -7.59 -8.16 -12.30
C ALA A 255 -7.85 -8.21 -13.83
N LYS A 256 -8.34 -7.11 -14.41
CA LYS A 256 -8.66 -6.97 -15.84
C LYS A 256 -7.44 -7.20 -16.74
N TYR A 257 -6.30 -6.61 -16.38
CA TYR A 257 -5.07 -6.75 -17.19
C TYR A 257 -4.35 -8.07 -16.89
N ALA A 258 -4.37 -8.55 -15.65
CA ALA A 258 -3.77 -9.83 -15.28
C ALA A 258 -4.43 -11.01 -16.00
N GLU A 259 -5.74 -10.93 -16.27
CA GLU A 259 -6.50 -11.96 -16.98
C GLU A 259 -5.97 -12.18 -18.40
N ASN A 260 -5.43 -11.17 -19.08
CA ASN A 260 -4.87 -11.26 -20.41
C ASN A 260 -3.59 -12.13 -20.48
N PHE A 261 -3.02 -12.48 -19.34
CA PHE A 261 -1.82 -13.32 -19.25
C PHE A 261 -2.12 -14.74 -18.75
N ARG A 262 -3.38 -15.03 -18.33
CA ARG A 262 -3.75 -16.38 -17.94
C ARG A 262 -3.61 -17.33 -19.12
N ASN A 263 -2.91 -18.43 -18.90
CA ASN A 263 -2.59 -19.44 -19.92
C ASN A 263 -1.79 -18.92 -21.13
N LYS A 264 -1.20 -17.72 -21.06
CA LYS A 264 -0.34 -17.18 -22.10
C LYS A 264 1.08 -17.74 -21.97
N ASN A 265 1.59 -18.37 -23.03
CA ASN A 265 2.94 -18.92 -23.05
C ASN A 265 3.98 -17.83 -22.71
N GLY A 266 4.97 -18.20 -21.90
CA GLY A 266 6.04 -17.30 -21.46
C GLY A 266 5.73 -16.50 -20.22
N PHE A 267 4.51 -16.59 -19.67
CA PHE A 267 4.09 -15.87 -18.46
C PHE A 267 3.48 -16.80 -17.42
N LYS A 268 3.48 -16.34 -16.17
CA LYS A 268 2.84 -16.99 -15.04
C LYS A 268 2.14 -15.94 -14.18
N ASN A 269 0.86 -16.21 -13.85
CA ASN A 269 0.10 -15.42 -12.90
C ASN A 269 0.36 -15.96 -11.48
N TYR A 270 0.53 -15.03 -10.54
CA TYR A 270 0.66 -15.28 -9.12
C TYR A 270 -0.45 -14.51 -8.41
N ASP A 271 -1.48 -15.22 -7.98
CA ASP A 271 -2.64 -14.63 -7.32
C ASP A 271 -2.44 -14.72 -5.81
N PHE A 272 -2.42 -13.58 -5.16
CA PHE A 272 -2.29 -13.44 -3.72
C PHE A 272 -3.62 -13.02 -3.11
N LYS A 273 -3.90 -13.47 -1.91
CA LYS A 273 -4.88 -12.80 -1.08
C LYS A 273 -4.27 -11.53 -0.51
N THR A 274 -5.06 -10.47 -0.43
CA THR A 274 -4.62 -9.22 0.19
C THR A 274 -5.54 -8.84 1.35
N ALA A 275 -5.07 -7.98 2.23
CA ALA A 275 -5.91 -7.33 3.22
C ALA A 275 -6.59 -6.06 2.68
N ASP A 276 -6.39 -5.77 1.40
CA ASP A 276 -6.85 -4.53 0.77
C ASP A 276 -8.36 -4.57 0.46
N TYR A 277 -9.02 -3.44 0.68
CA TYR A 277 -10.41 -3.24 0.27
C TYR A 277 -10.62 -1.85 -0.32
N ARG A 278 -11.67 -1.70 -1.12
CA ARG A 278 -12.14 -0.43 -1.66
C ARG A 278 -13.37 0.04 -0.92
N ALA A 279 -13.40 1.34 -0.62
CA ALA A 279 -14.51 1.96 0.07
C ALA A 279 -14.79 3.38 -0.43
N VAL A 280 -16.07 3.75 -0.48
CA VAL A 280 -16.50 5.14 -0.52
C VAL A 280 -16.51 5.64 0.90
N SER A 281 -15.54 6.48 1.24
CA SER A 281 -15.32 7.03 2.58
C SER A 281 -15.89 8.43 2.69
N MET A 282 -16.58 8.72 3.79
CA MET A 282 -17.25 10.00 4.02
C MET A 282 -16.30 10.97 4.71
N ASP A 283 -16.37 12.25 4.35
CA ASP A 283 -15.65 13.29 5.06
C ASP A 283 -16.55 13.99 6.08
N PHE A 284 -16.41 13.61 7.33
CA PHE A 284 -17.23 14.15 8.43
C PHE A 284 -16.85 15.57 8.85
N ARG A 285 -15.93 16.26 8.16
CA ARG A 285 -15.76 17.72 8.26
C ARG A 285 -16.86 18.47 7.54
N THR A 286 -17.50 17.85 6.55
CA THR A 286 -18.53 18.48 5.74
C THR A 286 -19.86 18.58 6.47
N LYS A 287 -20.57 19.69 6.25
CA LYS A 287 -21.90 19.90 6.83
C LYS A 287 -22.88 18.81 6.39
N PHE A 288 -22.76 18.31 5.16
CA PHE A 288 -23.65 17.26 4.65
C PHE A 288 -23.60 16.02 5.55
N TRP A 289 -22.40 15.47 5.80
CA TRP A 289 -22.29 14.24 6.59
C TRP A 289 -22.43 14.46 8.10
N THR A 290 -22.10 15.62 8.65
CA THR A 290 -22.41 15.92 10.05
C THR A 290 -23.90 15.94 10.35
N GLN A 291 -24.72 16.32 9.36
CA GLN A 291 -26.19 16.34 9.48
C GLN A 291 -26.87 15.02 9.06
N ASN A 292 -26.20 14.17 8.28
CA ASN A 292 -26.78 12.98 7.64
C ASN A 292 -25.97 11.70 7.94
N LYS A 293 -25.26 11.64 9.05
CA LYS A 293 -24.42 10.52 9.46
C LYS A 293 -25.19 9.19 9.54
N ASP A 294 -26.44 9.26 9.96
CA ASP A 294 -27.40 8.16 10.04
C ASP A 294 -27.69 7.49 8.69
N SER A 295 -27.43 8.20 7.59
CA SER A 295 -27.77 7.73 6.26
C SER A 295 -26.61 6.98 5.56
N VAL A 296 -25.39 6.96 6.11
CA VAL A 296 -24.25 6.29 5.48
C VAL A 296 -24.47 4.78 5.36
N GLY A 297 -24.95 4.14 6.44
CA GLY A 297 -25.18 2.69 6.46
C GLY A 297 -26.21 2.22 5.44
N VAL A 298 -27.25 3.03 5.21
CA VAL A 298 -28.36 2.67 4.31
C VAL A 298 -27.89 2.55 2.86
N LEU A 299 -26.88 3.31 2.44
CA LEU A 299 -26.32 3.26 1.08
C LEU A 299 -25.86 1.86 0.66
N ASN A 300 -25.47 1.02 1.63
CA ASN A 300 -25.06 -0.35 1.35
C ASN A 300 -26.17 -1.19 0.68
N TYR A 301 -27.46 -0.93 0.99
CA TYR A 301 -28.58 -1.66 0.38
C TYR A 301 -28.81 -1.28 -1.08
N ALA A 302 -28.33 -0.10 -1.52
CA ALA A 302 -28.49 0.37 -2.89
C ALA A 302 -27.32 -0.03 -3.81
N ILE A 303 -26.28 -0.66 -3.28
CA ILE A 303 -25.07 -0.99 -4.04
C ILE A 303 -24.93 -2.52 -4.18
N ASN A 304 -25.06 -3.01 -5.42
CA ASN A 304 -24.83 -4.41 -5.76
C ASN A 304 -23.31 -4.66 -5.89
N LYS A 305 -22.67 -4.99 -4.77
CA LYS A 305 -21.23 -5.18 -4.65
C LYS A 305 -20.75 -6.42 -5.42
N GLU A 306 -21.55 -7.48 -5.45
CA GLU A 306 -21.26 -8.71 -6.20
C GLU A 306 -21.18 -8.43 -7.72
N ALA A 307 -22.08 -7.57 -8.23
CA ALA A 307 -22.01 -7.15 -9.62
C ALA A 307 -20.75 -6.33 -9.92
N ILE A 308 -20.29 -5.49 -8.97
CA ILE A 308 -19.04 -4.74 -9.10
C ILE A 308 -17.84 -5.70 -9.13
N VAL A 309 -17.77 -6.65 -8.19
CA VAL A 309 -16.71 -7.66 -8.15
C VAL A 309 -16.65 -8.43 -9.48
N LYS A 310 -17.81 -8.85 -9.99
CA LYS A 310 -17.88 -9.58 -11.26
C LYS A 310 -17.44 -8.75 -12.47
N SER A 311 -17.84 -7.47 -12.53
CA SER A 311 -17.60 -6.63 -13.73
C SER A 311 -16.25 -5.92 -13.72
N VAL A 312 -15.79 -5.43 -12.57
CA VAL A 312 -14.53 -4.67 -12.46
C VAL A 312 -13.36 -5.59 -12.09
N LEU A 313 -13.58 -6.49 -11.12
CA LEU A 313 -12.53 -7.37 -10.60
C LEU A 313 -12.51 -8.74 -11.28
N THR A 314 -13.25 -8.92 -12.39
CA THR A 314 -13.33 -10.19 -13.15
C THR A 314 -13.70 -11.42 -12.28
N GLY A 315 -14.41 -11.19 -11.18
CA GLY A 315 -14.80 -12.20 -10.21
C GLY A 315 -13.71 -12.55 -9.18
N GLN A 316 -12.60 -11.82 -9.15
CA GLN A 316 -11.53 -11.98 -8.16
C GLN A 316 -11.81 -11.13 -6.92
N GLY A 317 -11.30 -11.54 -5.77
CA GLY A 317 -11.60 -10.86 -4.51
C GLY A 317 -12.98 -11.22 -3.97
N GLY A 318 -13.74 -10.23 -3.51
CA GLY A 318 -15.08 -10.45 -2.96
C GLY A 318 -15.78 -9.16 -2.56
N ALA A 319 -17.12 -9.21 -2.35
CA ALA A 319 -17.87 -8.10 -1.80
C ALA A 319 -17.43 -7.80 -0.36
N ALA A 320 -17.23 -6.52 -0.04
CA ALA A 320 -16.76 -6.11 1.28
C ALA A 320 -17.88 -5.52 2.13
N TYR A 321 -17.96 -5.99 3.38
CA TYR A 321 -18.97 -5.57 4.35
C TYR A 321 -18.38 -5.21 5.72
N SER A 322 -17.15 -5.59 6.00
CA SER A 322 -16.42 -5.29 7.24
C SER A 322 -15.00 -4.80 6.95
N PRO A 323 -14.44 -3.90 7.77
CA PRO A 323 -13.04 -3.51 7.64
C PRO A 323 -12.04 -4.59 8.10
N ILE A 324 -12.53 -5.70 8.70
CA ILE A 324 -11.71 -6.86 9.08
C ILE A 324 -11.98 -7.99 8.10
N GLN A 325 -11.02 -8.28 7.24
CA GLN A 325 -11.19 -9.22 6.13
C GLN A 325 -10.58 -10.60 6.39
N MET A 326 -9.26 -10.66 6.48
CA MET A 326 -8.46 -11.86 6.21
C MET A 326 -7.62 -12.32 7.39
N ASN A 327 -8.16 -12.29 8.60
CA ASN A 327 -7.42 -12.73 9.77
C ASN A 327 -8.26 -13.61 10.69
N ALA A 328 -7.64 -14.11 11.76
CA ALA A 328 -8.27 -15.00 12.73
C ALA A 328 -9.36 -14.32 13.60
N PHE A 329 -9.50 -12.99 13.53
CA PHE A 329 -10.38 -12.23 14.42
C PHE A 329 -11.74 -11.90 13.83
N GLY A 330 -11.93 -12.06 12.53
CA GLY A 330 -13.19 -11.69 11.94
C GLY A 330 -13.20 -11.84 10.44
N GLY A 331 -14.00 -11.06 9.80
CA GLY A 331 -14.24 -11.08 8.38
C GLY A 331 -15.62 -10.53 8.09
N ASN A 332 -16.20 -10.88 7.01
CA ASN A 332 -17.44 -10.35 6.45
C ASN A 332 -18.71 -10.60 7.30
N LYS A 333 -18.62 -10.32 8.61
CA LYS A 333 -19.66 -10.60 9.60
C LYS A 333 -20.99 -9.88 9.30
N ASN A 334 -20.92 -8.71 8.64
CA ASN A 334 -22.09 -7.87 8.39
C ASN A 334 -22.73 -8.12 7.02
N ALA A 335 -22.34 -9.18 6.30
CA ALA A 335 -22.87 -9.50 4.98
C ALA A 335 -24.39 -9.62 4.98
N ASP A 336 -24.96 -10.32 5.96
CA ASP A 336 -26.41 -10.52 6.08
C ASP A 336 -27.17 -9.23 6.39
N ILE A 337 -26.51 -8.22 6.96
CA ILE A 337 -27.13 -6.93 7.30
C ILE A 337 -27.23 -6.04 6.06
N TYR A 338 -26.23 -6.09 5.19
CA TYR A 338 -26.06 -5.15 4.10
C TYR A 338 -26.18 -5.77 2.69
N SER A 339 -26.82 -6.91 2.55
CA SER A 339 -27.12 -7.46 1.22
C SER A 339 -27.89 -6.46 0.36
N TYR A 340 -27.59 -6.41 -0.94
CA TYR A 340 -28.26 -5.54 -1.91
C TYR A 340 -29.78 -5.78 -1.90
N ASP A 341 -30.54 -4.73 -1.58
CA ASP A 341 -31.99 -4.78 -1.43
C ASP A 341 -32.60 -3.36 -1.57
N LEU A 342 -33.16 -3.06 -2.74
CA LEU A 342 -33.73 -1.74 -3.02
C LEU A 342 -35.02 -1.45 -2.25
N ASP A 343 -35.81 -2.47 -1.92
CA ASP A 343 -37.03 -2.30 -1.13
C ASP A 343 -36.68 -1.94 0.31
N LYS A 344 -35.70 -2.64 0.86
CA LYS A 344 -35.13 -2.31 2.18
C LYS A 344 -34.47 -0.92 2.18
N PHE A 345 -33.71 -0.58 1.13
CA PHE A 345 -33.15 0.76 0.98
C PHE A 345 -34.26 1.83 1.07
N ALA A 346 -35.29 1.72 0.25
CA ALA A 346 -36.39 2.69 0.23
C ALA A 346 -37.12 2.79 1.58
N LYS A 347 -37.34 1.66 2.25
CA LYS A 347 -37.94 1.61 3.58
C LYS A 347 -37.10 2.31 4.64
N GLU A 348 -35.81 2.04 4.67
CA GLU A 348 -34.90 2.66 5.64
C GLU A 348 -34.71 4.17 5.37
N MET A 349 -34.64 4.59 4.09
CA MET A 349 -34.65 6.01 3.71
C MET A 349 -35.89 6.73 4.25
N GLY A 350 -37.08 6.12 4.10
CA GLY A 350 -38.33 6.67 4.64
C GLY A 350 -38.29 6.80 6.16
N LYS A 351 -37.75 5.81 6.90
CA LYS A 351 -37.62 5.86 8.36
C LYS A 351 -36.67 7.01 8.81
N LEU A 352 -35.67 7.33 8.01
CA LEU A 352 -34.75 8.45 8.26
C LEU A 352 -35.36 9.81 7.84
N GLY A 353 -36.58 9.84 7.33
CA GLY A 353 -37.27 11.05 6.92
C GLY A 353 -36.90 11.55 5.52
N TRP A 354 -36.23 10.72 4.72
CA TRP A 354 -35.97 11.01 3.32
C TRP A 354 -37.19 10.70 2.45
N THR A 355 -37.57 11.59 1.55
CA THR A 355 -38.64 11.42 0.59
C THR A 355 -38.16 11.68 -0.83
N LYS A 356 -38.70 10.99 -1.84
CA LYS A 356 -38.31 11.26 -3.24
C LYS A 356 -38.89 12.57 -3.72
N GLY A 357 -38.03 13.46 -4.23
CA GLY A 357 -38.41 14.67 -4.93
C GLY A 357 -38.96 14.38 -6.34
N ASN A 358 -39.41 15.45 -7.03
CA ASN A 358 -39.98 15.35 -8.38
C ASN A 358 -38.96 14.87 -9.45
N ASP A 359 -37.69 15.05 -9.19
CA ASP A 359 -36.57 14.56 -10.03
C ASP A 359 -36.12 13.14 -9.68
N GLY A 360 -36.81 12.48 -8.74
CA GLY A 360 -36.51 11.14 -8.29
C GLY A 360 -35.38 11.03 -7.27
N ILE A 361 -34.72 12.16 -6.92
CA ILE A 361 -33.66 12.18 -5.90
C ILE A 361 -34.31 12.38 -4.52
N TYR A 362 -33.81 11.65 -3.54
CA TYR A 362 -34.25 11.81 -2.15
C TYR A 362 -33.92 13.20 -1.61
N GLU A 363 -34.81 13.74 -0.82
CA GLU A 363 -34.63 15.01 -0.10
C GLU A 363 -35.13 14.90 1.34
N ARG A 364 -34.47 15.63 2.25
CA ARG A 364 -34.81 15.74 3.66
C ARG A 364 -34.60 17.18 4.12
N ASN A 365 -35.62 17.80 4.72
CA ASN A 365 -35.58 19.19 5.20
C ASN A 365 -35.14 20.19 4.10
N GLY A 366 -35.59 20.01 2.86
CA GLY A 366 -35.21 20.84 1.73
C GLY A 366 -33.79 20.61 1.18
N GLN A 367 -33.05 19.65 1.71
CA GLN A 367 -31.74 19.27 1.22
C GLN A 367 -31.84 17.99 0.39
N LYS A 368 -31.36 18.02 -0.86
CA LYS A 368 -31.23 16.83 -1.69
C LYS A 368 -30.13 15.90 -1.18
N PHE A 369 -30.33 14.60 -1.37
CA PHE A 369 -29.30 13.61 -1.13
C PHE A 369 -28.29 13.65 -2.29
N HIS A 370 -27.51 14.72 -2.29
CA HIS A 370 -26.45 14.96 -3.24
C HIS A 370 -25.13 15.14 -2.49
N PHE A 371 -24.09 14.42 -2.93
CA PHE A 371 -22.74 14.54 -2.37
C PHE A 371 -21.68 14.25 -3.43
N THR A 372 -20.52 14.88 -3.27
CA THR A 372 -19.39 14.73 -4.18
C THR A 372 -18.26 13.93 -3.54
N ILE A 373 -17.63 13.06 -4.33
CA ILE A 373 -16.46 12.31 -3.90
C ILE A 373 -15.27 12.53 -4.84
N GLN A 374 -14.07 12.54 -4.28
CA GLN A 374 -12.83 12.54 -5.04
C GLN A 374 -12.41 11.12 -5.40
N VAL A 375 -11.94 10.93 -6.64
CA VAL A 375 -11.33 9.68 -7.11
C VAL A 375 -10.07 10.02 -7.89
N ARG A 376 -8.97 9.31 -7.64
CA ARG A 376 -7.73 9.52 -8.39
C ARG A 376 -7.89 9.08 -9.84
N ASP A 377 -7.56 9.96 -10.78
CA ASP A 377 -7.79 9.80 -12.22
C ASP A 377 -6.92 8.71 -12.87
N TYR A 378 -5.76 8.40 -12.30
CA TYR A 378 -4.84 7.37 -12.78
C TYR A 378 -5.09 5.97 -12.20
N GLU A 379 -5.97 5.84 -11.19
CA GLU A 379 -6.33 4.55 -10.59
C GLU A 379 -7.58 3.98 -11.27
N GLU A 380 -7.41 3.42 -12.49
CA GLU A 380 -8.50 2.97 -13.38
C GLU A 380 -9.54 2.09 -12.66
N GLU A 381 -9.10 1.13 -11.83
CA GLU A 381 -10.00 0.26 -11.07
C GLU A 381 -10.95 1.05 -10.15
N ARG A 382 -10.44 2.08 -9.46
CA ARG A 382 -11.26 2.93 -8.58
C ARG A 382 -12.22 3.81 -9.36
N VAL A 383 -11.80 4.29 -10.52
CA VAL A 383 -12.68 5.06 -11.41
C VAL A 383 -13.83 4.19 -11.91
N ASP A 384 -13.54 2.95 -12.32
CA ASP A 384 -14.56 1.99 -12.77
C ASP A 384 -15.55 1.64 -11.64
N ILE A 385 -15.05 1.38 -10.43
CA ILE A 385 -15.89 1.14 -9.25
C ILE A 385 -16.77 2.36 -8.96
N ALA A 386 -16.20 3.57 -8.95
CA ALA A 386 -16.95 4.80 -8.64
C ALA A 386 -18.05 5.08 -9.67
N ASN A 387 -17.80 4.84 -10.95
CA ASN A 387 -18.79 4.97 -12.01
C ASN A 387 -20.00 4.06 -11.79
N ILE A 388 -19.74 2.78 -11.45
CA ILE A 388 -20.84 1.83 -11.21
C ILE A 388 -21.61 2.19 -9.93
N VAL A 389 -20.89 2.56 -8.85
CA VAL A 389 -21.52 2.98 -7.58
C VAL A 389 -22.37 4.22 -7.81
N SER A 390 -21.85 5.25 -8.51
CA SER A 390 -22.60 6.46 -8.84
C SER A 390 -23.87 6.15 -9.61
N LYS A 391 -23.78 5.27 -10.62
CA LYS A 391 -24.95 4.85 -11.39
C LYS A 391 -25.98 4.12 -10.52
N GLN A 392 -25.58 3.14 -9.74
CA GLN A 392 -26.49 2.37 -8.89
C GLN A 392 -27.18 3.27 -7.85
N LEU A 393 -26.44 4.18 -7.21
CA LEU A 393 -26.99 5.13 -6.28
C LEU A 393 -27.97 6.09 -6.97
N LYS A 394 -27.66 6.58 -8.17
CA LYS A 394 -28.54 7.45 -8.95
C LYS A 394 -29.85 6.72 -9.31
N ASP A 395 -29.77 5.49 -9.76
CA ASP A 395 -30.95 4.66 -10.07
C ASP A 395 -31.83 4.44 -8.80
N ALA A 396 -31.21 4.38 -7.62
CA ALA A 396 -31.91 4.28 -6.33
C ALA A 396 -32.48 5.64 -5.85
N GLY A 397 -32.02 6.78 -6.37
CA GLY A 397 -32.46 8.12 -5.99
C GLY A 397 -31.47 8.88 -5.11
N VAL A 398 -30.20 8.53 -5.14
CA VAL A 398 -29.10 9.23 -4.46
C VAL A 398 -28.10 9.75 -5.50
N ASP A 399 -27.80 11.03 -5.46
CA ASP A 399 -26.92 11.69 -6.42
C ASP A 399 -25.49 11.76 -5.87
N MET A 400 -24.69 10.77 -6.18
CA MET A 400 -23.24 10.77 -5.90
C MET A 400 -22.49 11.25 -7.13
N GLU A 401 -21.89 12.43 -7.06
CA GLU A 401 -21.04 12.98 -8.11
C GLU A 401 -19.56 12.57 -7.88
N MET A 402 -18.92 12.07 -8.92
CA MET A 402 -17.50 11.74 -8.90
C MET A 402 -16.68 12.87 -9.50
N VAL A 403 -15.66 13.33 -8.77
CA VAL A 403 -14.68 14.31 -9.22
C VAL A 403 -13.32 13.65 -9.36
N LEU A 404 -12.79 13.65 -10.59
CA LEU A 404 -11.45 13.10 -10.86
C LEU A 404 -10.38 14.09 -10.42
N VAL A 405 -9.40 13.61 -9.66
CA VAL A 405 -8.29 14.39 -9.11
C VAL A 405 -6.97 13.62 -9.23
N THR A 406 -5.87 14.31 -9.44
CA THR A 406 -4.52 13.69 -9.40
C THR A 406 -4.07 13.46 -7.95
N LYS A 407 -4.54 14.29 -7.02
CA LYS A 407 -4.24 14.21 -5.58
C LYS A 407 -5.47 14.65 -4.80
N PHE A 408 -5.76 13.94 -3.69
CA PHE A 408 -6.86 14.34 -2.81
C PHE A 408 -6.60 15.72 -2.21
N ASP A 409 -7.61 16.59 -2.31
CA ASP A 409 -7.62 17.91 -1.65
C ASP A 409 -8.60 17.87 -0.47
N TRP A 410 -8.04 17.83 0.72
CA TRP A 410 -8.79 17.74 1.97
C TRP A 410 -9.47 19.07 2.38
N ASN A 411 -9.19 20.16 1.68
CA ASN A 411 -9.74 21.50 1.96
C ASN A 411 -10.75 21.96 0.91
N ALA A 412 -10.92 21.23 -0.19
CA ALA A 412 -11.82 21.60 -1.28
C ALA A 412 -13.31 21.45 -0.95
N GLY A 413 -13.65 20.87 0.22
CA GLY A 413 -15.05 20.72 0.66
C GLY A 413 -15.81 19.57 0.02
N TYR A 414 -15.13 18.66 -0.67
CA TYR A 414 -15.73 17.42 -1.16
C TYR A 414 -16.25 16.57 0.00
N ASN A 415 -17.37 15.89 -0.23
CA ASN A 415 -18.05 15.14 0.83
C ASN A 415 -17.41 13.79 1.14
N GLY A 416 -16.52 13.31 0.29
CA GLY A 416 -15.87 12.03 0.49
C GLY A 416 -14.83 11.72 -0.57
N PHE A 417 -14.37 10.48 -0.55
CA PHE A 417 -13.38 9.97 -1.49
C PHE A 417 -13.50 8.46 -1.64
N LEU A 418 -13.13 7.93 -2.81
CA LEU A 418 -12.94 6.51 -2.99
C LEU A 418 -11.47 6.17 -2.82
N ALA A 419 -11.17 5.34 -1.82
CA ALA A 419 -9.82 4.90 -1.53
C ALA A 419 -9.77 3.41 -1.18
N GLY A 420 -8.54 2.89 -1.10
CA GLY A 420 -8.25 1.58 -0.54
C GLY A 420 -7.65 1.70 0.84
N PHE A 421 -7.84 0.66 1.64
CA PHE A 421 -7.24 0.49 2.95
C PHE A 421 -6.92 -0.98 3.15
N ALA A 422 -5.87 -1.25 3.94
CA ALA A 422 -5.53 -2.60 4.34
C ALA A 422 -5.25 -2.67 5.82
N VAL A 423 -5.68 -3.78 6.43
CA VAL A 423 -5.33 -4.16 7.80
C VAL A 423 -4.76 -5.57 7.71
N GLU A 424 -3.43 -5.65 7.56
CA GLU A 424 -2.75 -6.87 7.12
C GLU A 424 -2.88 -8.03 8.12
N PHE A 425 -1.98 -8.14 9.06
CA PHE A 425 -1.87 -9.37 9.87
C PHE A 425 -2.57 -9.30 11.24
N ASP A 426 -2.76 -8.10 11.76
CA ASP A 426 -3.43 -7.88 13.04
C ASP A 426 -4.53 -6.81 12.88
N PRO A 427 -5.77 -7.05 13.35
CA PRO A 427 -6.88 -6.11 13.20
C PRO A 427 -6.66 -4.78 13.94
N ASP A 428 -5.61 -4.64 14.74
CA ASP A 428 -5.25 -3.40 15.43
C ASP A 428 -4.96 -2.23 14.46
N GLY A 429 -4.64 -2.50 13.20
CA GLY A 429 -4.56 -1.46 12.17
C GLY A 429 -5.84 -0.61 12.06
N ASN A 430 -7.00 -1.14 12.43
CA ASN A 430 -8.26 -0.39 12.52
C ASN A 430 -8.24 0.70 13.59
N TYR A 431 -7.41 0.57 14.62
CA TYR A 431 -7.28 1.58 15.67
C TYR A 431 -6.87 2.95 15.09
N LYS A 432 -5.79 2.99 14.32
CA LYS A 432 -5.31 4.26 13.74
C LYS A 432 -6.27 4.87 12.72
N GLN A 433 -7.11 4.04 12.10
CA GLN A 433 -8.01 4.46 11.03
C GLN A 433 -9.38 4.93 11.55
N PHE A 434 -9.94 4.28 12.56
CA PHE A 434 -11.32 4.50 12.98
C PHE A 434 -11.47 5.11 14.37
N THR A 435 -10.41 5.22 15.19
CA THR A 435 -10.53 6.00 16.42
C THR A 435 -10.52 7.51 16.13
N THR A 436 -11.20 8.28 16.96
CA THR A 436 -11.37 9.74 16.81
C THR A 436 -10.04 10.47 16.61
N ASN A 437 -8.99 10.09 17.33
CA ASN A 437 -7.65 10.67 17.26
C ASN A 437 -6.65 9.76 16.53
N GLY A 438 -7.13 8.82 15.74
CA GLY A 438 -6.28 7.91 14.98
C GLY A 438 -5.44 8.64 13.93
N SER A 439 -4.16 8.31 13.83
CA SER A 439 -3.21 9.00 12.92
C SER A 439 -3.53 8.82 11.43
N ALA A 440 -4.30 7.80 11.07
CA ALA A 440 -4.77 7.54 9.71
C ALA A 440 -6.25 7.89 9.50
N ASN A 441 -6.93 8.52 10.48
CA ASN A 441 -8.33 8.90 10.38
C ASN A 441 -8.51 10.16 9.51
N THR A 442 -8.35 10.01 8.20
CA THR A 442 -8.55 11.08 7.21
C THR A 442 -10.01 11.50 7.07
N MET A 443 -10.94 10.63 7.40
CA MET A 443 -12.39 10.85 7.36
C MET A 443 -12.90 11.79 8.46
N LYS A 444 -12.09 11.98 9.52
CA LYS A 444 -12.52 12.65 10.76
C LYS A 444 -13.75 12.00 11.38
N TYR A 445 -13.83 10.70 11.23
CA TYR A 445 -14.82 9.87 11.90
C TYR A 445 -14.63 9.93 13.42
N SER A 446 -15.74 9.92 14.15
CA SER A 446 -15.73 9.90 15.62
C SER A 446 -16.94 9.12 16.11
N ASN A 447 -16.66 8.06 16.84
CA ASN A 447 -17.66 7.24 17.51
C ASN A 447 -17.09 6.70 18.84
N PRO A 448 -17.57 7.18 20.01
CA PRO A 448 -17.01 6.79 21.30
C PRO A 448 -17.10 5.27 21.59
N VAL A 449 -18.09 4.58 21.01
CA VAL A 449 -18.21 3.13 21.17
C VAL A 449 -17.10 2.42 20.39
N VAL A 450 -16.81 2.85 19.16
CA VAL A 450 -15.70 2.35 18.34
C VAL A 450 -14.36 2.65 19.01
N ASP A 451 -14.17 3.88 19.49
CA ASP A 451 -12.95 4.28 20.21
C ASP A 451 -12.66 3.35 21.39
N ASN A 452 -13.68 3.10 22.22
CA ASN A 452 -13.55 2.26 23.40
C ASN A 452 -13.26 0.79 23.05
N LEU A 453 -13.98 0.22 22.05
CA LEU A 453 -13.81 -1.18 21.64
C LEU A 453 -12.42 -1.44 21.05
N LEU A 454 -11.95 -0.57 20.17
CA LEU A 454 -10.62 -0.70 19.58
C LEU A 454 -9.51 -0.47 20.61
N THR A 455 -9.71 0.45 21.56
CA THR A 455 -8.76 0.66 22.67
C THR A 455 -8.68 -0.57 23.57
N GLN A 456 -9.82 -1.15 23.97
CA GLN A 456 -9.83 -2.37 24.77
C GLN A 456 -9.19 -3.54 24.04
N ALA A 457 -9.50 -3.74 22.74
CA ALA A 457 -8.93 -4.80 21.94
C ALA A 457 -7.41 -4.69 21.82
N ARG A 458 -6.88 -3.48 21.66
CA ARG A 458 -5.42 -3.19 21.65
C ARG A 458 -4.75 -3.61 22.97
N HIS A 459 -5.39 -3.37 24.10
CA HIS A 459 -4.80 -3.57 25.42
C HIS A 459 -5.20 -4.89 26.10
N SER A 460 -6.03 -5.73 25.46
CA SER A 460 -6.36 -7.05 25.99
C SER A 460 -5.23 -8.06 25.74
N LYS A 461 -4.87 -8.81 26.80
CA LYS A 461 -3.91 -9.93 26.73
C LYS A 461 -4.57 -11.23 26.27
N ASP A 462 -5.87 -11.35 26.45
CA ASP A 462 -6.61 -12.56 26.09
C ASP A 462 -7.06 -12.53 24.64
N VAL A 463 -6.65 -13.54 23.85
CA VAL A 463 -6.96 -13.63 22.41
C VAL A 463 -8.47 -13.77 22.17
N ASN A 464 -9.20 -14.47 23.05
CA ASN A 464 -10.64 -14.67 22.88
C ASN A 464 -11.42 -13.40 23.22
N GLU A 465 -10.96 -12.68 24.26
CA GLU A 465 -11.48 -11.34 24.55
C GLU A 465 -11.24 -10.38 23.38
N ARG A 466 -10.02 -10.35 22.81
CA ARG A 466 -9.73 -9.55 21.61
C ARG A 466 -10.67 -9.89 20.46
N LYS A 467 -10.89 -11.17 20.17
CA LYS A 467 -11.85 -11.61 19.14
C LYS A 467 -13.25 -11.08 19.41
N SER A 468 -13.71 -11.17 20.66
CA SER A 468 -15.03 -10.66 21.04
C SER A 468 -15.12 -9.15 20.85
N LEU A 469 -14.07 -8.41 21.23
CA LEU A 469 -14.02 -6.94 21.11
C LEU A 469 -14.01 -6.48 19.65
N TYR A 470 -13.25 -7.15 18.78
CA TYR A 470 -13.30 -6.87 17.34
C TYR A 470 -14.66 -7.23 16.72
N GLY A 471 -15.28 -8.33 17.13
CA GLY A 471 -16.64 -8.62 16.69
C GLY A 471 -17.67 -7.55 17.11
N LYS A 472 -17.56 -7.02 18.34
CA LYS A 472 -18.38 -5.89 18.79
C LYS A 472 -18.04 -4.60 18.02
N PHE A 473 -16.78 -4.38 17.67
CA PHE A 473 -16.38 -3.26 16.81
C PHE A 473 -17.04 -3.36 15.43
N GLU A 474 -17.05 -4.54 14.79
CA GLU A 474 -17.73 -4.73 13.51
C GLU A 474 -19.22 -4.40 13.63
N ASP A 475 -19.89 -4.84 14.71
CA ASP A 475 -21.29 -4.52 14.97
C ASP A 475 -21.54 -3.01 15.19
N ALA A 476 -20.65 -2.34 15.93
CA ALA A 476 -20.75 -0.91 16.17
C ALA A 476 -20.49 -0.09 14.91
N PHE A 477 -19.48 -0.50 14.13
CA PHE A 477 -19.16 0.11 12.84
C PHE A 477 -20.30 -0.06 11.83
N ALA A 478 -20.93 -1.22 11.79
CA ALA A 478 -22.09 -1.45 10.92
C ALA A 478 -23.28 -0.54 11.23
N LYS A 479 -23.51 -0.22 12.50
CA LYS A 479 -24.60 0.68 12.91
C LYS A 479 -24.37 2.14 12.50
N GLU A 480 -23.11 2.58 12.52
CA GLU A 480 -22.71 3.95 12.19
C GLU A 480 -21.37 3.93 11.44
N PRO A 481 -21.37 3.52 10.16
CA PRO A 481 -20.14 3.32 9.42
C PRO A 481 -19.49 4.65 8.99
N ALA A 482 -18.17 4.66 8.98
CA ALA A 482 -17.38 5.74 8.40
C ALA A 482 -17.36 5.72 6.87
N SER A 483 -17.60 4.54 6.29
CA SER A 483 -17.45 4.26 4.87
C SER A 483 -18.45 3.20 4.42
N VAL A 484 -18.79 3.24 3.14
CA VAL A 484 -19.42 2.13 2.44
C VAL A 484 -18.33 1.29 1.81
N LEU A 485 -18.03 0.14 2.39
CA LEU A 485 -17.08 -0.81 1.83
C LEU A 485 -17.67 -1.45 0.57
N ILE A 486 -16.87 -1.61 -0.47
CA ILE A 486 -17.34 -2.08 -1.78
C ILE A 486 -16.79 -3.47 -2.09
N ALA A 487 -15.48 -3.63 -2.12
CA ALA A 487 -14.86 -4.89 -2.52
C ALA A 487 -13.54 -5.14 -1.76
N TYR A 488 -13.30 -6.40 -1.42
CA TYR A 488 -11.98 -6.92 -1.07
C TYR A 488 -11.23 -7.27 -2.35
N LEU A 489 -9.93 -7.04 -2.37
CA LEU A 489 -9.09 -7.26 -3.55
C LEU A 489 -8.22 -8.49 -3.40
N ASP A 490 -7.94 -9.14 -4.53
CA ASP A 490 -6.79 -10.03 -4.67
C ASP A 490 -5.62 -9.28 -5.31
N GLY A 491 -4.39 -9.68 -5.00
CA GLY A 491 -3.19 -9.13 -5.60
C GLY A 491 -2.75 -9.97 -6.78
N ASN A 492 -2.75 -9.40 -7.99
CA ASN A 492 -2.41 -10.14 -9.20
C ASN A 492 -1.02 -9.74 -9.69
N TYR A 493 -0.06 -10.61 -9.54
CA TYR A 493 1.26 -10.45 -10.11
C TYR A 493 1.39 -11.30 -11.38
N VAL A 494 1.98 -10.73 -12.40
CA VAL A 494 2.34 -11.44 -13.63
C VAL A 494 3.86 -11.37 -13.79
N GLY A 495 4.48 -12.53 -13.88
CA GLY A 495 5.91 -12.67 -14.14
C GLY A 495 6.20 -13.47 -15.38
N ILE A 496 7.41 -13.32 -15.94
CA ILE A 496 7.90 -14.22 -16.98
C ILE A 496 8.03 -15.65 -16.41
N SER A 497 7.87 -16.66 -17.24
CA SER A 497 7.91 -18.07 -16.81
C SER A 497 9.26 -18.50 -16.20
N GLY A 498 10.34 -17.79 -16.55
CA GLY A 498 11.67 -18.00 -15.97
C GLY A 498 11.85 -17.44 -14.56
N LEU A 499 10.90 -16.64 -14.05
CA LEU A 499 10.91 -16.17 -12.67
C LEU A 499 10.27 -17.22 -11.75
N GLN A 500 11.02 -17.73 -10.79
CA GLN A 500 10.62 -18.80 -9.89
C GLN A 500 10.82 -18.40 -8.43
N GLY A 501 10.16 -19.08 -7.50
CA GLY A 501 10.33 -18.90 -6.06
C GLY A 501 9.37 -17.91 -5.41
N LEU A 502 8.50 -17.22 -6.19
CA LEU A 502 7.42 -16.42 -5.60
C LEU A 502 6.48 -17.33 -4.82
N ASN A 503 6.27 -16.99 -3.56
CA ASN A 503 5.39 -17.76 -2.68
C ASN A 503 4.09 -16.99 -2.41
N THR A 504 2.96 -17.51 -2.89
CA THR A 504 1.64 -16.87 -2.84
C THR A 504 0.85 -17.19 -1.55
N THR A 505 1.44 -17.85 -0.57
CA THR A 505 0.74 -18.22 0.68
C THR A 505 0.54 -17.04 1.64
N ARG A 506 1.38 -16.01 1.52
CA ARG A 506 1.30 -14.81 2.37
C ARG A 506 0.20 -13.88 1.88
N VAL A 507 -0.58 -13.34 2.82
CA VAL A 507 -1.50 -12.22 2.57
C VAL A 507 -0.66 -10.95 2.35
N LEU A 508 -0.98 -10.19 1.31
CA LEU A 508 -0.30 -8.94 1.00
C LEU A 508 -1.07 -7.72 1.53
N GLY A 509 -0.37 -6.60 1.67
CA GLY A 509 -0.91 -5.35 2.15
C GLY A 509 -1.66 -4.54 1.09
N HIS A 510 -1.82 -3.26 1.39
CA HIS A 510 -2.43 -2.29 0.47
C HIS A 510 -1.63 -2.21 -0.84
N HIS A 511 -2.33 -2.16 -1.98
CA HIS A 511 -1.73 -2.27 -3.31
C HIS A 511 -0.89 -3.55 -3.51
N ALA A 512 -1.28 -4.61 -2.83
CA ALA A 512 -0.57 -5.88 -2.84
C ALA A 512 0.93 -5.79 -2.49
N VAL A 513 1.32 -4.79 -1.68
CA VAL A 513 2.70 -4.63 -1.20
C VAL A 513 3.11 -5.82 -0.35
N GLY A 514 4.36 -6.25 -0.51
CA GLY A 514 4.96 -7.35 0.24
C GLY A 514 5.25 -8.59 -0.61
N VAL A 515 5.13 -8.53 -1.94
CA VAL A 515 5.45 -9.67 -2.82
C VAL A 515 6.90 -10.14 -2.65
N MET A 516 7.82 -9.22 -2.38
CA MET A 516 9.25 -9.52 -2.23
C MET A 516 9.64 -10.09 -0.84
N TRP A 517 8.69 -10.51 -0.02
CA TRP A 517 8.95 -10.98 1.35
C TRP A 517 9.92 -12.17 1.43
N ASN A 518 9.99 -13.00 0.38
CA ASN A 518 10.90 -14.15 0.27
C ASN A 518 11.82 -14.04 -0.96
N ILE A 519 12.23 -12.83 -1.33
CA ILE A 519 13.01 -12.58 -2.56
C ILE A 519 14.37 -13.31 -2.57
N GLU A 520 14.89 -13.67 -1.41
CA GLU A 520 16.10 -14.49 -1.27
C GLU A 520 15.93 -15.93 -1.78
N GLU A 521 14.70 -16.35 -2.06
CA GLU A 521 14.39 -17.66 -2.65
C GLU A 521 14.14 -17.60 -4.15
N TRP A 522 14.02 -16.39 -4.69
CA TRP A 522 13.70 -16.20 -6.10
C TRP A 522 14.89 -16.55 -6.99
N LYS A 523 14.56 -17.10 -8.17
CA LYS A 523 15.51 -17.40 -9.24
C LYS A 523 14.99 -16.85 -10.54
N LEU A 524 15.90 -16.35 -11.37
CA LEU A 524 15.58 -15.76 -12.65
C LEU A 524 16.35 -16.49 -13.75
N SER A 525 15.63 -16.93 -14.79
CA SER A 525 16.19 -17.51 -16.03
C SER A 525 15.59 -16.73 -17.20
N LYS A 526 16.43 -16.07 -17.98
CA LYS A 526 16.02 -15.34 -19.20
C LYS A 526 16.47 -16.06 -20.44
#